data_b3aca0536db64ab72ae70242af843ef2
#
_entry.id   b3aca0536db64ab72ae70242af843ef2
#
_cell.length_a   1.000
_cell.length_b   1.000
_cell.length_c   1.000
_cell.angle_alpha   90.00
_cell.angle_beta   90.00
_cell.angle_gamma   90.00
#
_symmetry.space_group_name_H-M   'P 1'
#
loop_
_entity.id
_entity.type
_entity.pdbx_description
1 polymer ?
#
loop_
_entity_poly.entity_id
_entity_poly.type
_entity_poly.pdbx_seq_one_letter_code
_entity_poly.pdbx_strand_id
1 'polypeptide(L)'
;MHIFWADGTCRKNYDLYGDVLSFDTSYKTYKYDLRFAPIVGINGHGDNCLFACGFIQDEKRETFEWLFNTSLKCMGGKAPKSVITDQDVAMKTAVLKYFPNCNHRNCLFHILTKAQNKARRTFARNEHLSAQFQDIITKQGGLLQGMNICCTILRHSPKFKNHRGI
;
A
#
# COMPACT_ATOMS: atom_id res chain seq x y z
N MET A 1 -19.62 -0.98 -9.08
CA MET A 1 -20.04 -0.79 -7.66
C MET A 1 -18.79 -0.75 -6.79
N HIS A 2 -18.69 0.19 -5.84
CA HIS A 2 -17.59 0.27 -4.89
C HIS A 2 -18.13 0.25 -3.47
N ILE A 3 -17.42 -0.36 -2.54
CA ILE A 3 -17.80 -0.44 -1.13
C ILE A 3 -16.62 0.11 -0.32
N PHE A 4 -16.90 0.95 0.67
CA PHE A 4 -15.92 1.45 1.63
C PHE A 4 -16.36 1.09 3.04
N TRP A 5 -15.41 0.68 3.87
CA TRP A 5 -15.68 0.32 5.26
C TRP A 5 -14.57 0.82 6.19
N ALA A 6 -14.99 1.40 7.30
CA ALA A 6 -14.14 1.74 8.43
C ALA A 6 -15.01 1.79 9.70
N ASP A 7 -14.63 1.05 10.72
CA ASP A 7 -15.31 1.06 12.02
C ASP A 7 -14.73 2.13 12.98
N GLY A 8 -15.23 2.15 14.20
CA GLY A 8 -14.76 3.06 15.24
C GLY A 8 -13.30 2.86 15.61
N THR A 9 -12.82 1.59 15.60
CA THR A 9 -11.42 1.25 15.87
C THR A 9 -10.51 1.76 14.75
N CYS A 10 -10.92 1.56 13.50
CA CYS A 10 -10.20 2.06 12.32
C CYS A 10 -10.02 3.57 12.37
N ARG A 11 -11.10 4.30 12.68
CA ARG A 11 -11.07 5.77 12.79
C ARG A 11 -10.19 6.25 13.94
N LYS A 12 -10.24 5.57 15.10
CA LYS A 12 -9.38 5.87 16.25
C LYS A 12 -7.91 5.62 15.92
N ASN A 13 -7.61 4.50 15.24
CA ASN A 13 -6.24 4.20 14.79
C ASN A 13 -5.73 5.28 13.83
N TYR A 14 -6.58 5.73 12.90
CA TYR A 14 -6.20 6.80 11.98
C TYR A 14 -5.97 8.13 12.70
N ASP A 15 -6.80 8.45 13.69
CA ASP A 15 -6.63 9.68 14.47
C ASP A 15 -5.27 9.72 15.17
N LEU A 16 -4.83 8.60 15.72
CA LEU A 16 -3.56 8.47 16.44
C LEU A 16 -2.35 8.32 15.53
N TYR A 17 -2.46 7.55 14.44
CA TYR A 17 -1.32 7.08 13.65
C TYR A 17 -1.43 7.41 12.15
N GLY A 18 -2.45 8.14 11.72
CA GLY A 18 -2.76 8.42 10.31
C GLY A 18 -1.81 9.38 9.60
N ASP A 19 -0.69 9.77 10.22
CA ASP A 19 0.33 10.61 9.59
C ASP A 19 0.99 9.92 8.38
N VAL A 20 1.12 8.60 8.45
CA VAL A 20 1.66 7.78 7.36
C VAL A 20 0.68 6.68 7.01
N LEU A 21 0.27 6.62 5.77
CA LEU A 21 -0.55 5.52 5.27
C LEU A 21 0.08 4.80 4.09
N SER A 22 -0.18 3.51 4.00
CA SER A 22 0.15 2.67 2.87
C SER A 22 -1.13 2.14 2.24
N PHE A 23 -1.14 2.13 0.92
CA PHE A 23 -2.27 1.70 0.11
C PHE A 23 -1.81 0.76 -1.01
N ASP A 24 -2.48 -0.39 -1.14
CA ASP A 24 -2.21 -1.39 -2.16
C ASP A 24 -3.51 -2.09 -2.57
N THR A 25 -3.66 -2.38 -3.86
CA THR A 25 -4.85 -3.03 -4.44
C THR A 25 -4.58 -4.46 -4.92
N SER A 26 -3.53 -5.08 -4.45
CA SER A 26 -2.99 -6.35 -5.00
C SER A 26 -3.88 -7.59 -4.80
N TYR A 27 -5.02 -7.49 -4.13
CA TYR A 27 -5.85 -8.63 -3.78
C TYR A 27 -7.19 -8.62 -4.54
N LYS A 28 -7.36 -9.57 -5.47
CA LYS A 28 -8.67 -9.85 -6.07
C LYS A 28 -9.49 -10.78 -5.17
N THR A 29 -10.75 -10.43 -4.93
CA THR A 29 -11.71 -11.35 -4.33
C THR A 29 -12.37 -12.17 -5.44
N TYR A 30 -12.10 -13.48 -5.49
CA TYR A 30 -12.55 -14.37 -6.57
C TYR A 30 -14.08 -14.42 -6.78
N LYS A 31 -14.87 -14.21 -5.73
CA LYS A 31 -16.34 -14.39 -5.81
C LYS A 31 -17.09 -13.25 -6.49
N TYR A 32 -16.57 -12.00 -6.41
CA TYR A 32 -17.29 -10.82 -6.87
C TYR A 32 -16.49 -9.98 -7.85
N ASP A 33 -15.33 -10.45 -8.28
CA ASP A 33 -14.36 -9.72 -9.13
C ASP A 33 -14.02 -8.30 -8.60
N LEU A 34 -14.17 -8.10 -7.30
CA LEU A 34 -13.79 -6.86 -6.63
C LEU A 34 -12.36 -6.96 -6.12
N ARG A 35 -11.61 -5.88 -6.23
CA ARG A 35 -10.27 -5.76 -5.66
C ARG A 35 -10.37 -5.26 -4.22
N PHE A 36 -9.69 -5.96 -3.33
CA PHE A 36 -9.55 -5.50 -1.95
C PHE A 36 -8.48 -4.41 -1.88
N ALA A 37 -8.84 -3.28 -1.30
CA ALA A 37 -8.05 -2.06 -1.24
C ALA A 37 -7.91 -1.60 0.22
N PRO A 38 -7.01 -2.22 1.01
CA PRO A 38 -6.78 -1.83 2.39
C PRO A 38 -6.00 -0.51 2.46
N ILE A 39 -6.39 0.33 3.41
CA ILE A 39 -5.66 1.53 3.83
C ILE A 39 -5.12 1.23 5.22
N VAL A 40 -3.80 1.16 5.34
CA VAL A 40 -3.13 0.72 6.56
C VAL A 40 -2.06 1.71 6.99
N GLY A 41 -1.72 1.68 8.26
CA GLY A 41 -0.60 2.42 8.84
C GLY A 41 0.17 1.60 9.84
N ILE A 42 1.04 2.26 10.59
CA ILE A 42 1.90 1.65 11.60
C ILE A 42 1.64 2.36 12.92
N ASN A 43 1.38 1.61 13.98
CA ASN A 43 1.20 2.14 15.33
C ASN A 43 2.54 2.48 15.99
N GLY A 44 2.51 3.03 17.21
CA GLY A 44 3.70 3.40 17.97
C GLY A 44 4.61 2.24 18.37
N HIS A 45 4.17 0.99 18.22
CA HIS A 45 4.93 -0.23 18.51
C HIS A 45 5.53 -0.85 17.24
N GLY A 46 5.26 -0.27 16.07
CA GLY A 46 5.72 -0.81 14.79
C GLY A 46 4.78 -1.85 14.17
N ASP A 47 3.60 -2.09 14.76
CA ASP A 47 2.62 -3.03 14.22
C ASP A 47 1.70 -2.36 13.20
N ASN A 48 1.21 -3.16 12.26
CA ASN A 48 0.24 -2.68 11.30
C ASN A 48 -1.12 -2.43 11.95
N CYS A 49 -1.73 -1.31 11.61
CA CYS A 49 -3.11 -1.02 11.97
C CYS A 49 -3.93 -0.69 10.74
N LEU A 50 -5.15 -1.21 10.70
CA LEU A 50 -6.10 -0.93 9.64
C LEU A 50 -6.76 0.42 9.94
N PHE A 51 -6.80 1.27 8.92
CA PHE A 51 -7.53 2.53 8.93
C PHE A 51 -8.87 2.43 8.23
N ALA A 52 -8.87 1.78 7.06
CA ALA A 52 -10.07 1.54 6.28
C ALA A 52 -9.83 0.41 5.27
N CYS A 53 -10.89 -0.06 4.65
CA CYS A 53 -10.75 -0.88 3.45
C CYS A 53 -11.82 -0.52 2.42
N GLY A 54 -11.45 -0.66 1.15
CA GLY A 54 -12.33 -0.59 0.02
C GLY A 54 -12.46 -1.93 -0.69
N PHE A 55 -13.60 -2.16 -1.34
CA PHE A 55 -13.76 -3.15 -2.38
C PHE A 55 -14.09 -2.38 -3.66
N ILE A 56 -13.19 -2.41 -4.62
CA ILE A 56 -13.26 -1.61 -5.84
C ILE A 56 -13.35 -2.52 -7.06
N GLN A 57 -14.10 -2.08 -8.06
CA GLN A 57 -14.34 -2.85 -9.28
C GLN A 57 -13.15 -2.78 -10.25
N ASP A 58 -12.49 -1.64 -10.31
CA ASP A 58 -11.37 -1.40 -11.21
C ASP A 58 -10.30 -0.52 -10.55
N GLU A 59 -9.17 -0.36 -11.25
CA GLU A 59 -8.05 0.49 -10.82
C GLU A 59 -7.96 1.77 -11.68
N LYS A 60 -9.12 2.33 -12.02
CA LYS A 60 -9.18 3.60 -12.73
C LYS A 60 -8.95 4.77 -11.78
N ARG A 61 -8.52 5.87 -12.35
CA ARG A 61 -8.28 7.11 -11.61
C ARG A 61 -9.51 7.56 -10.83
N GLU A 62 -10.68 7.51 -11.44
CA GLU A 62 -11.95 7.92 -10.83
C GLU A 62 -12.31 7.06 -9.61
N THR A 63 -11.97 5.77 -9.67
CA THR A 63 -12.17 4.83 -8.57
C THR A 63 -11.26 5.15 -7.39
N PHE A 64 -9.98 5.44 -7.64
CA PHE A 64 -9.06 5.88 -6.58
C PHE A 64 -9.44 7.26 -6.04
N GLU A 65 -9.87 8.18 -6.89
CA GLU A 65 -10.38 9.48 -6.45
C GLU A 65 -11.59 9.32 -5.50
N TRP A 66 -12.54 8.46 -5.86
CA TRP A 66 -13.68 8.14 -5.00
C TRP A 66 -13.23 7.55 -3.66
N LEU A 67 -12.28 6.62 -3.67
CA LEU A 67 -11.80 5.94 -2.48
C LEU A 67 -11.11 6.91 -1.52
N PHE A 68 -10.19 7.74 -2.01
CA PHE A 68 -9.46 8.70 -1.18
C PHE A 68 -10.36 9.84 -0.69
N ASN A 69 -11.30 10.30 -1.50
CA ASN A 69 -12.30 11.28 -1.07
C ASN A 69 -13.18 10.71 0.05
N THR A 70 -13.65 9.47 -0.10
CA THR A 70 -14.48 8.79 0.90
C THR A 70 -13.70 8.56 2.20
N SER A 71 -12.45 8.13 2.09
CA SER A 71 -11.54 7.97 3.22
C SER A 71 -11.33 9.30 3.96
N LEU A 72 -11.00 10.37 3.24
CA LEU A 72 -10.78 11.69 3.83
C LEU A 72 -12.01 12.19 4.59
N LYS A 73 -13.21 12.04 4.01
CA LYS A 73 -14.47 12.41 4.67
C LYS A 73 -14.71 11.56 5.93
N CYS A 74 -14.48 10.24 5.84
CA CYS A 74 -14.65 9.32 6.98
C CYS A 74 -13.71 9.65 8.14
N MET A 75 -12.51 10.15 7.83
CA MET A 75 -11.47 10.54 8.79
C MET A 75 -11.57 12.01 9.22
N GLY A 76 -12.75 12.63 9.08
CA GLY A 76 -12.98 14.00 9.54
C GLY A 76 -12.20 15.08 8.78
N GLY A 77 -11.76 14.80 7.56
CA GLY A 77 -10.97 15.73 6.75
C GLY A 77 -9.48 15.77 7.10
N LYS A 78 -9.00 14.95 8.03
CA LYS A 78 -7.58 14.85 8.39
C LYS A 78 -6.82 14.14 7.27
N ALA A 79 -5.97 14.88 6.56
CA ALA A 79 -5.11 14.33 5.52
C ALA A 79 -3.82 13.73 6.12
N PRO A 80 -3.27 12.65 5.53
CA PRO A 80 -1.99 12.12 5.96
C PRO A 80 -0.83 13.03 5.55
N LYS A 81 0.29 12.97 6.29
CA LYS A 81 1.54 13.67 5.93
C LYS A 81 2.30 12.92 4.84
N SER A 82 2.21 11.60 4.83
CA SER A 82 2.89 10.75 3.85
C SER A 82 1.99 9.62 3.38
N VAL A 83 2.03 9.35 2.07
CA VAL A 83 1.27 8.26 1.43
C VAL A 83 2.22 7.39 0.62
N ILE A 84 2.12 6.08 0.82
CA ILE A 84 2.92 5.10 0.11
C ILE A 84 1.99 4.28 -0.77
N THR A 85 2.29 4.21 -2.06
CA THR A 85 1.56 3.36 -3.01
C THR A 85 2.53 2.59 -3.88
N ASP A 86 2.00 1.73 -4.74
CA ASP A 86 2.78 1.22 -5.86
C ASP A 86 3.07 2.32 -6.90
N GLN A 87 3.70 1.95 -8.01
CA GLN A 87 4.10 2.87 -9.09
C GLN A 87 2.97 3.10 -10.12
N ASP A 88 1.71 3.01 -9.70
CA ASP A 88 0.56 3.26 -10.58
C ASP A 88 0.30 4.77 -10.76
N VAL A 89 0.14 5.20 -12.01
CA VAL A 89 -0.05 6.62 -12.36
C VAL A 89 -1.42 7.13 -11.96
N ALA A 90 -2.46 6.30 -12.11
CA ALA A 90 -3.83 6.69 -11.74
C ALA A 90 -3.94 6.89 -10.23
N MET A 91 -3.33 5.99 -9.46
CA MET A 91 -3.25 6.07 -8.00
C MET A 91 -2.48 7.30 -7.54
N LYS A 92 -1.30 7.56 -8.12
CA LYS A 92 -0.50 8.76 -7.83
C LYS A 92 -1.28 10.04 -8.10
N THR A 93 -1.99 10.11 -9.23
CA THR A 93 -2.78 11.28 -9.61
C THR A 93 -3.91 11.53 -8.60
N ALA A 94 -4.59 10.47 -8.17
CA ALA A 94 -5.65 10.58 -7.17
C ALA A 94 -5.10 11.02 -5.80
N VAL A 95 -3.94 10.49 -5.36
CA VAL A 95 -3.27 10.92 -4.13
C VAL A 95 -2.96 12.42 -4.16
N LEU A 96 -2.34 12.91 -5.23
CA LEU A 96 -1.98 14.32 -5.35
C LEU A 96 -3.20 15.25 -5.38
N LYS A 97 -4.33 14.78 -5.89
CA LYS A 97 -5.58 15.55 -5.93
C LYS A 97 -6.21 15.70 -4.55
N TYR A 98 -6.28 14.61 -3.76
CA TYR A 98 -6.99 14.60 -2.47
C TYR A 98 -6.09 14.87 -1.27
N PHE A 99 -4.79 14.65 -1.42
CA PHE A 99 -3.76 14.90 -0.40
C PHE A 99 -2.64 15.79 -0.95
N PRO A 100 -2.94 17.03 -1.42
CA PRO A 100 -1.96 17.86 -2.16
C PRO A 100 -0.71 18.20 -1.36
N ASN A 101 -0.80 18.23 -0.04
CA ASN A 101 0.32 18.57 0.85
C ASN A 101 1.04 17.32 1.41
N CYS A 102 0.70 16.11 0.96
CA CYS A 102 1.34 14.91 1.42
C CYS A 102 2.63 14.59 0.65
N ASN A 103 3.56 13.92 1.33
CA ASN A 103 4.73 13.34 0.68
C ASN A 103 4.34 11.99 0.06
N HIS A 104 4.13 11.94 -1.25
CA HIS A 104 3.89 10.67 -1.94
C HIS A 104 5.19 9.92 -2.18
N ARG A 105 5.23 8.64 -1.82
CA ARG A 105 6.36 7.72 -2.01
C ARG A 105 5.93 6.42 -2.69
N ASN A 106 6.79 5.92 -3.55
CA ASN A 106 6.60 4.60 -4.15
C ASN A 106 7.02 3.51 -3.16
N CYS A 107 6.24 2.45 -3.07
CA CYS A 107 6.53 1.30 -2.22
C CYS A 107 7.83 0.61 -2.67
N LEU A 108 8.81 0.53 -1.78
CA LEU A 108 10.11 -0.07 -2.06
C LEU A 108 9.98 -1.54 -2.44
N PHE A 109 9.07 -2.27 -1.80
CA PHE A 109 8.81 -3.67 -2.12
C PHE A 109 8.39 -3.85 -3.60
N HIS A 110 7.48 -3.00 -4.10
CA HIS A 110 7.05 -3.06 -5.50
C HIS A 110 8.16 -2.64 -6.46
N ILE A 111 9.02 -1.67 -6.08
CA ILE A 111 10.20 -1.30 -6.86
C ILE A 111 11.15 -2.50 -6.99
N LEU A 112 11.50 -3.14 -5.87
CA LEU A 112 12.39 -4.30 -5.85
C LEU A 112 11.82 -5.47 -6.66
N THR A 113 10.55 -5.80 -6.44
CA THR A 113 9.88 -6.89 -7.15
C THR A 113 9.84 -6.65 -8.66
N LYS A 114 9.49 -5.44 -9.09
CA LYS A 114 9.48 -5.07 -10.51
C LYS A 114 10.89 -5.11 -11.11
N ALA A 115 11.90 -4.63 -10.40
CA ALA A 115 13.29 -4.66 -10.84
C ALA A 115 13.83 -6.10 -10.94
N GLN A 116 13.58 -6.93 -9.94
CA GLN A 116 13.96 -8.34 -9.95
C GLN A 116 13.30 -9.09 -11.11
N ASN A 117 12.01 -8.85 -11.36
CA ASN A 117 11.30 -9.47 -12.48
C ASN A 117 11.87 -9.05 -13.84
N LYS A 118 12.16 -7.75 -14.02
CA LYS A 118 12.76 -7.23 -15.27
C LYS A 118 14.19 -7.70 -15.49
N ALA A 119 15.00 -7.75 -14.43
CA ALA A 119 16.41 -8.13 -14.49
C ALA A 119 16.64 -9.62 -14.15
N ARG A 120 15.60 -10.44 -14.06
CA ARG A 120 15.65 -11.83 -13.59
C ARG A 120 16.76 -12.65 -14.26
N ARG A 121 16.90 -12.54 -15.58
CA ARG A 121 17.95 -13.28 -16.33
C ARG A 121 19.36 -12.80 -16.00
N THR A 122 19.51 -11.48 -15.78
CA THR A 122 20.80 -10.87 -15.43
C THR A 122 21.20 -11.20 -14.00
N PHE A 123 20.27 -11.10 -13.06
CA PHE A 123 20.50 -11.42 -11.65
C PHE A 123 20.73 -12.91 -11.41
N ALA A 124 20.06 -13.80 -12.16
CA ALA A 124 20.31 -15.24 -12.08
C ALA A 124 21.69 -15.64 -12.58
N ARG A 125 22.33 -14.85 -13.45
CA ARG A 125 23.69 -15.06 -13.95
C ARG A 125 24.77 -14.41 -13.09
N ASN A 126 24.39 -13.49 -12.22
CA ASN A 126 25.32 -12.72 -11.40
C ASN A 126 24.69 -12.37 -10.04
N GLU A 127 24.88 -13.25 -9.07
CA GLU A 127 24.37 -13.08 -7.70
C GLU A 127 24.95 -11.85 -7.01
N HIS A 128 26.20 -11.51 -7.29
CA HIS A 128 26.86 -10.34 -6.73
C HIS A 128 26.18 -9.05 -7.17
N LEU A 129 25.76 -8.95 -8.44
CA LEU A 129 25.01 -7.80 -8.97
C LEU A 129 23.64 -7.68 -8.30
N SER A 130 22.96 -8.81 -8.05
CA SER A 130 21.67 -8.83 -7.33
C SER A 130 21.83 -8.30 -5.90
N ALA A 131 22.86 -8.76 -5.19
CA ALA A 131 23.15 -8.30 -3.83
C ALA A 131 23.50 -6.81 -3.78
N GLN A 132 24.36 -6.33 -4.69
CA GLN A 132 24.69 -4.90 -4.78
C GLN A 132 23.46 -4.04 -5.08
N PHE A 133 22.59 -4.48 -5.99
CA PHE A 133 21.36 -3.76 -6.30
C PHE A 133 20.46 -3.62 -5.07
N GLN A 134 20.28 -4.71 -4.31
CA GLN A 134 19.50 -4.68 -3.07
C GLN A 134 20.13 -3.75 -2.03
N ASP A 135 21.45 -3.81 -1.87
CA ASP A 135 22.19 -2.98 -0.90
C ASP A 135 22.07 -1.49 -1.21
N ILE A 136 22.25 -1.11 -2.47
CA ILE A 136 22.11 0.30 -2.92
C ILE A 136 20.70 0.83 -2.61
N ILE A 137 19.65 0.08 -2.96
CA ILE A 137 18.28 0.53 -2.76
C ILE A 137 17.92 0.57 -1.27
N THR A 138 18.42 -0.37 -0.48
CA THR A 138 18.15 -0.43 0.96
C THR A 138 18.88 0.69 1.71
N LYS A 139 20.13 0.97 1.35
CA LYS A 139 20.93 2.04 1.97
C LYS A 139 20.43 3.44 1.63
N GLN A 140 20.05 3.69 0.38
CA GLN A 140 19.46 4.97 -0.02
C GLN A 140 18.03 5.14 0.52
N GLY A 141 17.36 4.04 0.87
CA GLY A 141 16.02 4.00 1.44
C GLY A 141 15.99 3.99 2.98
N GLY A 142 17.04 4.37 3.68
CA GLY A 142 17.18 4.21 5.15
C GLY A 142 16.03 4.75 6.03
N LEU A 143 15.18 5.63 5.51
CA LEU A 143 13.88 6.02 6.10
C LEU A 143 12.75 5.01 5.79
N LEU A 144 13.00 4.02 4.93
CA LEU A 144 12.00 3.10 4.38
C LEU A 144 12.00 1.72 5.06
N GLN A 145 12.89 1.47 6.01
CA GLN A 145 12.94 0.16 6.70
C GLN A 145 11.67 -0.15 7.50
N GLY A 146 11.10 0.85 8.17
CA GLY A 146 9.80 0.70 8.84
C GLY A 146 8.63 0.51 7.88
N MET A 147 8.76 0.96 6.64
CA MET A 147 7.70 0.98 5.62
C MET A 147 7.65 -0.28 4.76
N ASN A 148 8.78 -1.04 4.68
CA ASN A 148 8.80 -2.39 4.08
C ASN A 148 7.94 -3.38 4.87
N ILE A 149 7.79 -3.16 6.17
CA ILE A 149 6.98 -4.00 7.05
C ILE A 149 5.53 -4.00 6.59
N CYS A 150 4.97 -2.86 6.19
CA CYS A 150 3.56 -2.75 5.81
C CYS A 150 3.18 -3.63 4.61
N CYS A 151 3.96 -3.62 3.53
CA CYS A 151 3.67 -4.45 2.35
C CYS A 151 4.01 -5.92 2.57
N THR A 152 5.01 -6.25 3.38
CA THR A 152 5.39 -7.62 3.69
C THR A 152 4.37 -8.31 4.59
N ILE A 153 3.79 -7.60 5.56
CA ILE A 153 2.84 -8.17 6.51
C ILE A 153 1.47 -8.40 5.90
N LEU A 154 1.01 -7.55 4.98
CA LEU A 154 -0.21 -7.81 4.22
C LEU A 154 -0.13 -9.13 3.44
N ARG A 155 1.07 -9.55 3.01
CA ARG A 155 1.30 -10.86 2.34
C ARG A 155 1.42 -12.04 3.30
N HIS A 156 1.83 -11.83 4.54
CA HIS A 156 2.09 -12.89 5.51
C HIS A 156 1.02 -13.00 6.59
N SER A 157 -0.05 -12.20 6.54
CA SER A 157 -1.16 -12.35 7.47
C SER A 157 -1.79 -13.75 7.32
N PRO A 158 -1.83 -14.56 8.40
CA PRO A 158 -2.37 -15.92 8.34
C PRO A 158 -3.83 -16.00 7.85
N LYS A 159 -4.59 -14.92 8.01
CA LYS A 159 -5.99 -14.83 7.56
C LYS A 159 -6.15 -14.81 6.03
N PHE A 160 -5.08 -14.59 5.27
CA PHE A 160 -5.12 -14.54 3.80
C PHE A 160 -4.39 -15.71 3.13
N LYS A 161 -3.74 -16.61 3.88
CA LYS A 161 -3.04 -17.78 3.33
C LYS A 161 -3.94 -18.97 3.00
N ASN A 162 -5.17 -18.99 3.45
CA ASN A 162 -6.03 -20.18 3.36
C ASN A 162 -7.00 -20.18 2.18
N HIS A 163 -6.56 -19.99 0.96
CA HIS A 163 -7.32 -20.41 -0.22
C HIS A 163 -6.43 -20.64 -1.46
N ARG A 164 -5.24 -21.25 -1.25
CA ARG A 164 -4.57 -21.97 -2.33
C ARG A 164 -4.58 -23.45 -1.98
N GLY A 165 -5.71 -24.06 -2.21
CA GLY A 165 -5.90 -25.49 -2.08
C GLY A 165 -7.15 -25.86 -2.83
N ILE A 166 -6.95 -26.54 -3.95
CA ILE A 166 -7.80 -27.18 -4.93
C ILE A 166 -8.05 -26.31 -6.15
#